data_b20a1a8286ea1d0f2d74b1c318ea9710
#
_entry.id   b20a1a8286ea1d0f2d74b1c318ea9710
#
_cell.length_a   1.000
_cell.length_b   1.000
_cell.length_c   1.000
_cell.angle_alpha   90.00
_cell.angle_beta   90.00
_cell.angle_gamma   90.00
#
_symmetry.space_group_name_H-M   'P 1'
#
loop_
_entity.id
_entity.type
_entity.pdbx_description
1 polymer ?
#
loop_
_entity_poly.entity_id
_entity_poly.type
_entity_poly.pdbx_seq_one_letter_code
_entity_poly.pdbx_strand_id
1 'polypeptide(L)'
;MGIFRIQPHGRLQEWVAEEKGYFKEEGLEYEFKSSYFGNAQPTVAPADQAPDEVKSGAFEIMEAENRACEISSACHWAVNMAAHGEHGRMWGHAYSVTPGGLWAAPDSGIKKPEDLANVEVAVGYHSGSHFSTLQALEPFVPKDQIKLQFVGGPMERLQLVLDHRVPAANVFGTPSYVLEQQGFTKVVDTSF
;
A
#
# COMPACT_ATOMS: atom_id res chain seq x y z
N MET A 1 -32.10 4.66 9.14
CA MET A 1 -30.88 4.71 8.29
C MET A 1 -30.02 3.55 8.71
N GLY A 2 -29.32 2.90 7.79
CA GLY A 2 -28.36 1.87 8.15
C GLY A 2 -27.08 2.49 8.77
N ILE A 3 -26.30 1.68 9.48
CA ILE A 3 -24.99 2.10 10.00
C ILE A 3 -24.07 2.42 8.81
N PHE A 4 -23.39 3.56 8.86
CA PHE A 4 -22.46 3.99 7.82
C PHE A 4 -21.15 3.22 7.96
N ARG A 5 -20.74 2.51 6.92
CA ARG A 5 -19.57 1.64 6.96
C ARG A 5 -18.36 2.34 6.34
N ILE A 6 -17.30 2.42 7.10
CA ILE A 6 -16.05 3.07 6.72
C ILE A 6 -14.94 2.01 6.66
N GLN A 7 -14.21 1.96 5.56
CA GLN A 7 -12.93 1.26 5.51
C GLN A 7 -11.80 2.24 5.79
N PRO A 8 -11.22 2.23 7.01
CA PRO A 8 -10.14 3.13 7.34
C PRO A 8 -8.84 2.72 6.65
N HIS A 9 -7.96 3.69 6.43
CA HIS A 9 -6.61 3.48 5.93
C HIS A 9 -5.57 3.60 7.04
N GLY A 10 -4.35 3.13 6.81
CA GLY A 10 -3.22 3.27 7.73
C GLY A 10 -2.70 4.73 7.88
N ARG A 11 -3.39 5.72 7.34
CA ARG A 11 -2.99 7.15 7.37
C ARG A 11 -3.48 7.92 8.59
N LEU A 12 -4.11 7.27 9.51
CA LEU A 12 -4.55 7.80 10.80
C LEU A 12 -5.76 8.76 10.79
N GLN A 13 -6.22 9.32 9.69
CA GLN A 13 -7.30 10.31 9.68
C GLN A 13 -8.57 9.77 10.36
N GLU A 14 -9.03 8.60 9.93
CA GLU A 14 -10.22 7.95 10.47
C GLU A 14 -10.02 7.52 11.92
N TRP A 15 -8.83 7.04 12.25
CA TRP A 15 -8.47 6.62 13.60
C TRP A 15 -8.40 7.80 14.58
N VAL A 16 -7.88 8.94 14.14
CA VAL A 16 -7.86 10.18 14.92
C VAL A 16 -9.29 10.71 15.11
N ALA A 17 -10.11 10.67 14.06
CA ALA A 17 -11.51 11.08 14.15
C ALA A 17 -12.30 10.22 15.13
N GLU A 18 -12.04 8.90 15.15
CA GLU A 18 -12.59 7.97 16.13
C GLU A 18 -12.16 8.33 17.56
N GLU A 19 -10.84 8.40 17.78
CA GLU A 19 -10.28 8.67 19.11
C GLU A 19 -10.70 10.01 19.68
N LYS A 20 -10.82 11.03 18.82
CA LYS A 20 -11.26 12.38 19.22
C LYS A 20 -12.78 12.53 19.31
N GLY A 21 -13.54 11.55 18.83
CA GLY A 21 -14.98 11.57 18.87
C GLY A 21 -15.64 12.45 17.80
N TYR A 22 -14.92 12.88 16.77
CA TYR A 22 -15.43 13.79 15.74
C TYR A 22 -16.62 13.21 14.96
N PHE A 23 -16.60 11.93 14.65
CA PHE A 23 -17.74 11.28 13.99
C PHE A 23 -19.00 11.32 14.85
N LYS A 24 -18.83 11.14 16.15
CA LYS A 24 -19.94 11.19 17.13
C LYS A 24 -20.46 12.62 17.31
N GLU A 25 -19.56 13.61 17.32
CA GLU A 25 -19.94 15.04 17.39
C GLU A 25 -20.78 15.45 16.18
N GLU A 26 -20.46 14.92 15.00
CA GLU A 26 -21.24 15.13 13.77
C GLU A 26 -22.51 14.25 13.69
N GLY A 27 -22.80 13.46 14.73
CA GLY A 27 -23.98 12.59 14.78
C GLY A 27 -23.93 11.40 13.82
N LEU A 28 -22.76 10.99 13.38
CA LEU A 28 -22.59 9.85 12.48
C LEU A 28 -22.67 8.53 13.26
N GLU A 29 -23.63 7.68 12.91
CA GLU A 29 -23.64 6.28 13.32
C GLU A 29 -22.85 5.45 12.31
N TYR A 30 -21.72 4.90 12.72
CA TYR A 30 -20.79 4.22 11.81
C TYR A 30 -20.16 2.99 12.43
N GLU A 31 -19.56 2.19 11.56
CA GLU A 31 -18.67 1.08 11.94
C GLU A 31 -17.47 1.03 11.01
N PHE A 32 -16.32 0.65 11.55
CA PHE A 32 -15.16 0.35 10.72
C PHE A 32 -15.25 -1.08 10.18
N LYS A 33 -15.16 -1.20 8.85
CA LYS A 33 -15.06 -2.49 8.18
C LYS A 33 -13.61 -2.82 7.91
N SER A 34 -13.26 -4.08 8.15
CA SER A 34 -12.00 -4.74 7.85
C SER A 34 -10.81 -3.81 7.73
N SER A 35 -9.95 -3.85 8.69
CA SER A 35 -8.73 -3.09 8.64
C SER A 35 -7.85 -3.56 7.48
N TYR A 36 -7.19 -2.61 6.85
CA TYR A 36 -6.04 -2.77 5.97
C TYR A 36 -4.95 -3.72 6.52
N PHE A 37 -5.04 -4.07 7.78
CA PHE A 37 -4.11 -4.93 8.51
C PHE A 37 -4.59 -6.38 8.69
N GLY A 38 -5.80 -6.72 8.27
CA GLY A 38 -6.43 -7.99 8.66
C GLY A 38 -6.61 -9.03 7.56
N ASN A 39 -6.51 -8.66 6.30
CA ASN A 39 -6.64 -9.61 5.20
C ASN A 39 -5.29 -9.74 4.50
N ALA A 40 -4.67 -10.91 4.64
CA ALA A 40 -3.54 -11.28 3.81
C ALA A 40 -3.96 -11.14 2.34
N GLN A 41 -3.36 -10.19 1.64
CA GLN A 41 -3.53 -10.13 0.19
C GLN A 41 -2.93 -11.41 -0.40
N PRO A 42 -3.59 -12.04 -1.36
CA PRO A 42 -3.04 -13.23 -1.96
C PRO A 42 -1.65 -12.93 -2.51
N THR A 43 -0.70 -13.77 -2.19
CA THR A 43 0.59 -13.78 -2.87
C THR A 43 0.31 -14.16 -4.31
N VAL A 44 0.57 -13.24 -5.22
CA VAL A 44 0.39 -13.48 -6.64
C VAL A 44 1.74 -13.90 -7.21
N ALA A 45 1.72 -14.89 -8.06
CA ALA A 45 2.85 -15.35 -8.84
C ALA A 45 3.51 -14.20 -9.66
N PRO A 46 4.57 -14.44 -10.40
CA PRO A 46 5.32 -13.43 -11.18
C PRO A 46 4.45 -12.45 -11.96
N ALA A 47 4.97 -11.27 -12.26
CA ALA A 47 4.26 -10.16 -12.89
C ALA A 47 3.57 -10.51 -14.22
N ASP A 48 4.11 -11.48 -14.96
CA ASP A 48 3.56 -12.01 -16.21
C ASP A 48 2.31 -12.88 -16.03
N GLN A 49 2.05 -13.31 -14.79
CA GLN A 49 0.89 -14.12 -14.40
C GLN A 49 -0.15 -13.32 -13.59
N ALA A 50 0.12 -12.04 -13.38
CA ALA A 50 -0.81 -11.19 -12.65
C ALA A 50 -2.07 -10.95 -13.48
N PRO A 51 -3.28 -11.09 -12.90
CA PRO A 51 -4.52 -10.82 -13.63
C PRO A 51 -4.59 -9.33 -14.01
N ASP A 52 -5.16 -9.04 -15.17
CA ASP A 52 -5.36 -7.67 -15.66
C ASP A 52 -6.35 -6.87 -14.79
N GLU A 53 -7.12 -7.56 -13.97
CA GLU A 53 -8.10 -6.98 -13.06
C GLU A 53 -7.49 -6.68 -11.69
N VAL A 54 -7.85 -5.54 -11.11
CA VAL A 54 -7.51 -5.21 -9.72
C VAL A 54 -8.31 -6.13 -8.79
N LYS A 55 -7.65 -7.03 -8.09
CA LYS A 55 -8.31 -8.00 -7.20
C LYS A 55 -7.98 -7.81 -5.71
N SER A 56 -7.40 -6.68 -5.32
CA SER A 56 -7.04 -6.49 -3.91
C SER A 56 -7.00 -5.03 -3.46
N GLY A 57 -7.33 -4.82 -2.20
CA GLY A 57 -7.22 -3.55 -1.51
C GLY A 57 -8.54 -2.80 -1.31
N ALA A 58 -8.43 -1.50 -1.05
CA ALA A 58 -9.56 -0.62 -0.77
C ALA A 58 -10.62 -0.62 -1.88
N PHE A 59 -10.21 -0.87 -3.10
CA PHE A 59 -11.07 -0.91 -4.27
C PHE A 59 -12.04 -2.09 -4.27
N GLU A 60 -11.58 -3.30 -3.99
CA GLU A 60 -12.44 -4.50 -3.99
C GLU A 60 -13.57 -4.43 -2.97
N ILE A 61 -13.31 -3.79 -1.84
CA ILE A 61 -14.32 -3.62 -0.80
C ILE A 61 -15.44 -2.68 -1.25
N MET A 62 -15.12 -1.71 -2.10
CA MET A 62 -16.11 -0.83 -2.73
C MET A 62 -16.87 -1.52 -3.87
N GLU A 63 -16.20 -2.43 -4.59
CA GLU A 63 -16.70 -3.10 -5.78
C GLU A 63 -17.46 -4.41 -5.49
N ALA A 64 -17.32 -4.98 -4.29
CA ALA A 64 -18.04 -6.18 -3.92
C ALA A 64 -19.54 -6.03 -4.18
N GLU A 65 -20.18 -7.05 -4.71
CA GLU A 65 -21.61 -7.07 -5.12
C GLU A 65 -22.56 -6.51 -4.05
N ASN A 66 -22.14 -6.56 -2.78
CA ASN A 66 -22.92 -6.05 -1.64
C ASN A 66 -22.37 -4.76 -1.04
N ARG A 67 -21.46 -4.07 -1.71
CA ARG A 67 -20.78 -2.87 -1.19
C ARG A 67 -20.46 -2.99 0.29
N ALA A 68 -19.30 -3.53 0.62
CA ALA A 68 -18.93 -3.78 2.01
C ALA A 68 -18.82 -2.50 2.86
N CYS A 69 -18.60 -1.34 2.21
CA CYS A 69 -18.56 -0.03 2.87
C CYS A 69 -19.11 1.09 1.97
N GLU A 70 -19.52 2.19 2.58
CA GLU A 70 -20.00 3.41 1.89
C GLU A 70 -18.84 4.31 1.48
N ILE A 71 -17.75 4.31 2.26
CA ILE A 71 -16.53 5.04 1.95
C ILE A 71 -15.29 4.19 2.26
N SER A 72 -14.32 4.25 1.38
CA SER A 72 -13.01 3.62 1.56
C SER A 72 -11.91 4.65 1.37
N SER A 73 -11.01 4.72 2.33
CA SER A 73 -9.77 5.46 2.18
C SER A 73 -8.77 4.63 1.38
N ALA A 74 -8.24 5.21 0.32
CA ALA A 74 -7.33 4.54 -0.58
C ALA A 74 -6.19 5.45 -1.02
N CYS A 75 -5.11 4.87 -1.52
CA CYS A 75 -4.06 5.64 -2.16
C CYS A 75 -4.54 6.17 -3.53
N HIS A 76 -3.93 7.26 -4.00
CA HIS A 76 -4.32 7.88 -5.27
C HIS A 76 -4.23 6.90 -6.47
N TRP A 77 -3.32 5.93 -6.45
CA TRP A 77 -3.23 4.89 -7.48
C TRP A 77 -4.50 4.04 -7.55
N ALA A 78 -4.99 3.55 -6.42
CA ALA A 78 -6.22 2.77 -6.36
C ALA A 78 -7.43 3.61 -6.76
N VAL A 79 -7.49 4.89 -6.35
CA VAL A 79 -8.56 5.82 -6.72
C VAL A 79 -8.55 6.11 -8.22
N ASN A 80 -7.37 6.31 -8.82
CA ASN A 80 -7.24 6.52 -10.27
C ASN A 80 -7.68 5.28 -11.06
N MET A 81 -7.33 4.08 -10.60
CA MET A 81 -7.78 2.83 -11.22
C MET A 81 -9.29 2.68 -11.14
N ALA A 82 -9.89 2.97 -9.98
CA ALA A 82 -11.34 2.96 -9.79
C ALA A 82 -12.04 3.97 -10.70
N ALA A 83 -11.51 5.17 -10.81
CA ALA A 83 -12.07 6.22 -11.67
C ALA A 83 -11.97 5.85 -13.16
N HIS A 84 -10.87 5.23 -13.58
CA HIS A 84 -10.71 4.73 -14.94
C HIS A 84 -11.74 3.66 -15.30
N GLY A 85 -12.05 2.78 -14.37
CA GLY A 85 -13.08 1.73 -14.52
C GLY A 85 -14.51 2.21 -14.32
N GLU A 86 -14.75 3.49 -14.08
CA GLU A 86 -16.05 4.08 -13.74
C GLU A 86 -16.71 3.50 -12.48
N HIS A 87 -15.93 2.85 -11.62
CA HIS A 87 -16.42 2.12 -10.46
C HIS A 87 -16.57 2.97 -9.20
N GLY A 88 -16.09 4.19 -9.21
CA GLY A 88 -16.15 5.05 -8.04
C GLY A 88 -15.97 6.53 -8.36
N ARG A 89 -16.16 7.35 -7.34
CA ARG A 89 -15.85 8.79 -7.41
C ARG A 89 -14.86 9.14 -6.33
N MET A 90 -13.85 9.91 -6.71
CA MET A 90 -12.94 10.49 -5.73
C MET A 90 -13.65 11.62 -4.99
N TRP A 91 -13.59 11.55 -3.67
CA TRP A 91 -14.11 12.56 -2.78
C TRP A 91 -12.96 13.18 -1.99
N GLY A 92 -12.88 14.50 -2.02
CA GLY A 92 -11.91 15.25 -1.24
C GLY A 92 -10.51 15.36 -1.86
N HIS A 93 -9.59 15.83 -1.06
CA HIS A 93 -8.19 16.04 -1.41
C HIS A 93 -7.27 15.17 -0.55
N ALA A 94 -6.08 14.87 -1.06
CA ALA A 94 -5.01 14.33 -0.24
C ALA A 94 -4.41 15.45 0.63
N TYR A 95 -4.38 15.24 1.95
CA TYR A 95 -3.91 16.24 2.91
C TYR A 95 -2.56 15.90 3.54
N SER A 96 -1.99 14.77 3.22
CA SER A 96 -0.75 14.32 3.83
C SER A 96 0.15 13.60 2.83
N VAL A 97 1.44 13.74 3.03
CA VAL A 97 2.46 12.90 2.40
C VAL A 97 2.64 11.66 3.28
N THR A 98 2.49 10.49 2.67
CA THR A 98 2.78 9.23 3.36
C THR A 98 4.25 8.91 3.19
N PRO A 99 5.06 8.87 4.25
CA PRO A 99 6.46 8.48 4.14
C PRO A 99 6.56 7.05 3.64
N GLY A 100 7.44 6.79 2.69
CA GLY A 100 7.63 5.48 2.11
C GLY A 100 8.99 5.34 1.45
N GLY A 101 9.37 4.11 1.15
CA GLY A 101 10.64 3.85 0.49
C GLY A 101 10.79 2.41 0.05
N LEU A 102 11.76 2.20 -0.82
CA LEU A 102 12.34 0.90 -1.05
C LEU A 102 13.39 0.66 0.03
N TRP A 103 13.15 -0.35 0.83
CA TRP A 103 13.98 -0.69 1.99
C TRP A 103 14.71 -2.00 1.74
N ALA A 104 15.99 -2.02 2.08
CA ALA A 104 16.84 -3.19 1.95
C ALA A 104 17.50 -3.53 3.29
N ALA A 105 17.75 -4.82 3.51
CA ALA A 105 18.40 -5.30 4.71
C ALA A 105 19.84 -4.75 4.81
N PRO A 106 20.35 -4.48 6.02
CA PRO A 106 21.69 -3.90 6.22
C PRO A 106 22.81 -4.72 5.59
N ASP A 107 22.65 -6.04 5.57
CA ASP A 107 23.60 -7.03 5.07
C ASP A 107 23.39 -7.41 3.58
N SER A 108 22.39 -6.84 2.93
CA SER A 108 22.05 -7.15 1.52
C SER A 108 23.08 -6.62 0.50
N GLY A 109 23.90 -5.64 0.89
CA GLY A 109 24.79 -4.93 -0.02
C GLY A 109 24.09 -3.87 -0.90
N ILE A 110 22.77 -3.75 -0.82
CA ILE A 110 21.96 -2.80 -1.60
C ILE A 110 22.00 -1.43 -0.91
N LYS A 111 22.55 -0.42 -1.57
CA LYS A 111 22.76 0.92 -0.98
C LYS A 111 22.19 2.05 -1.83
N LYS A 112 22.01 1.83 -3.13
CA LYS A 112 21.54 2.83 -4.09
C LYS A 112 20.57 2.18 -5.10
N PRO A 113 19.78 2.97 -5.82
CA PRO A 113 18.75 2.44 -6.73
C PRO A 113 19.27 1.44 -7.76
N GLU A 114 20.47 1.69 -8.31
CA GLU A 114 21.07 0.82 -9.34
C GLU A 114 21.38 -0.58 -8.82
N ASP A 115 21.60 -0.74 -7.52
CA ASP A 115 21.87 -2.04 -6.89
C ASP A 115 20.61 -2.94 -6.90
N LEU A 116 19.43 -2.38 -7.22
CA LEU A 116 18.18 -3.12 -7.35
C LEU A 116 17.98 -3.74 -8.75
N ALA A 117 18.92 -3.56 -9.67
CA ALA A 117 18.86 -4.23 -10.97
C ALA A 117 18.86 -5.75 -10.83
N ASN A 118 17.86 -6.42 -11.39
CA ASN A 118 17.61 -7.87 -11.27
C ASN A 118 17.40 -8.39 -9.84
N VAL A 119 17.14 -7.50 -8.88
CA VAL A 119 16.76 -7.86 -7.50
C VAL A 119 15.24 -7.85 -7.37
N GLU A 120 14.66 -8.90 -6.80
CA GLU A 120 13.23 -8.95 -6.52
C GLU A 120 12.86 -7.99 -5.39
N VAL A 121 11.99 -7.04 -5.70
CA VAL A 121 11.44 -6.07 -4.74
C VAL A 121 10.01 -6.47 -4.39
N ALA A 122 9.75 -6.70 -3.12
CA ALA A 122 8.43 -7.05 -2.64
C ALA A 122 7.47 -5.84 -2.68
N VAL A 123 6.35 -5.99 -3.38
CA VAL A 123 5.30 -4.97 -3.55
C VAL A 123 3.92 -5.61 -3.45
N GLY A 124 2.89 -4.80 -3.16
CA GLY A 124 1.50 -5.24 -3.29
C GLY A 124 1.03 -5.07 -4.73
N TYR A 125 0.34 -6.08 -5.25
CA TYR A 125 -0.18 -6.04 -6.62
C TYR A 125 -1.18 -4.89 -6.82
N HIS A 126 -1.08 -4.18 -7.93
CA HIS A 126 -1.92 -3.03 -8.33
C HIS A 126 -2.14 -1.99 -7.21
N SER A 127 -1.18 -1.87 -6.32
CA SER A 127 -1.22 -0.94 -5.18
C SER A 127 -0.28 0.25 -5.39
N GLY A 128 -0.34 1.22 -4.47
CA GLY A 128 0.62 2.32 -4.42
C GLY A 128 2.07 1.85 -4.41
N SER A 129 2.36 0.76 -3.71
CA SER A 129 3.72 0.19 -3.67
C SER A 129 4.18 -0.38 -5.00
N HIS A 130 3.28 -0.95 -5.81
CA HIS A 130 3.60 -1.42 -7.15
C HIS A 130 4.05 -0.25 -8.04
N PHE A 131 3.15 0.70 -8.23
CA PHE A 131 3.37 1.79 -9.20
C PHE A 131 4.44 2.77 -8.74
N SER A 132 4.51 3.09 -7.45
CA SER A 132 5.57 3.95 -6.93
C SER A 132 6.96 3.31 -7.03
N THR A 133 7.06 1.98 -6.91
CA THR A 133 8.33 1.27 -7.14
C THR A 133 8.77 1.37 -8.59
N LEU A 134 7.88 1.13 -9.55
CA LEU A 134 8.19 1.27 -10.97
C LEU A 134 8.66 2.70 -11.28
N GLN A 135 7.87 3.69 -10.87
CA GLN A 135 8.19 5.10 -11.09
C GLN A 135 9.53 5.51 -10.47
N ALA A 136 9.84 5.00 -9.27
CA ALA A 136 11.06 5.34 -8.56
C ALA A 136 12.31 4.65 -9.14
N LEU A 137 12.17 3.48 -9.74
CA LEU A 137 13.30 2.71 -10.28
C LEU A 137 13.59 2.99 -11.76
N GLU A 138 12.58 3.31 -12.56
CA GLU A 138 12.75 3.54 -14.01
C GLU A 138 13.86 4.55 -14.38
N PRO A 139 14.15 5.62 -13.58
CA PRO A 139 15.26 6.52 -13.87
C PRO A 139 16.66 5.89 -13.68
N PHE A 140 16.78 4.80 -12.92
CA PHE A 140 18.04 4.22 -12.48
C PHE A 140 18.28 2.80 -12.99
N VAL A 141 17.20 2.08 -13.27
CA VAL A 141 17.25 0.65 -13.61
C VAL A 141 16.52 0.43 -14.92
N PRO A 142 17.15 -0.24 -15.93
CA PRO A 142 16.47 -0.62 -17.17
C PRO A 142 15.19 -1.41 -16.87
N LYS A 143 14.13 -1.14 -17.63
CA LYS A 143 12.79 -1.71 -17.40
C LYS A 143 12.78 -3.25 -17.32
N ASP A 144 13.55 -3.91 -18.16
CA ASP A 144 13.68 -5.37 -18.21
C ASP A 144 14.45 -5.96 -17.01
N GLN A 145 15.15 -5.10 -16.26
CA GLN A 145 15.89 -5.47 -15.05
C GLN A 145 15.12 -5.12 -13.75
N ILE A 146 13.99 -4.43 -13.83
CA ILE A 146 13.12 -4.22 -12.67
C ILE A 146 12.36 -5.52 -12.41
N LYS A 147 12.61 -6.13 -11.25
CA LYS A 147 11.95 -7.37 -10.83
C LYS A 147 11.06 -7.11 -9.64
N LEU A 148 9.81 -7.50 -9.73
CA LEU A 148 8.84 -7.32 -8.66
C LEU A 148 8.33 -8.68 -8.19
N GLN A 149 8.24 -8.82 -6.87
CA GLN A 149 7.56 -9.93 -6.23
C GLN A 149 6.26 -9.42 -5.60
N PHE A 150 5.13 -9.92 -6.07
CA PHE A 150 3.83 -9.52 -5.51
C PHE A 150 3.54 -10.31 -4.24
N VAL A 151 3.55 -9.60 -3.13
CA VAL A 151 3.30 -10.14 -1.79
C VAL A 151 2.43 -9.16 -1.01
N GLY A 152 1.55 -9.67 -0.23
CA GLY A 152 0.67 -9.07 0.74
C GLY A 152 0.65 -7.56 1.00
N GLY A 153 0.08 -7.23 2.14
CA GLY A 153 -0.03 -5.86 2.64
C GLY A 153 1.29 -5.30 3.21
N PRO A 154 1.31 -4.03 3.65
CA PRO A 154 2.50 -3.38 4.18
C PRO A 154 3.13 -4.11 5.37
N MET A 155 2.30 -4.68 6.26
CA MET A 155 2.80 -5.42 7.43
C MET A 155 3.44 -6.74 7.05
N GLU A 156 2.89 -7.43 6.04
CA GLU A 156 3.49 -8.66 5.53
C GLU A 156 4.84 -8.39 4.86
N ARG A 157 4.93 -7.34 4.04
CA ARG A 157 6.20 -6.92 3.43
C ARG A 157 7.23 -6.48 4.47
N LEU A 158 6.79 -5.77 5.53
CA LEU A 158 7.64 -5.45 6.67
C LEU A 158 8.23 -6.74 7.26
N GLN A 159 7.38 -7.73 7.56
CA GLN A 159 7.84 -8.98 8.16
C GLN A 159 8.80 -9.75 7.24
N LEU A 160 8.49 -9.82 5.94
CA LEU A 160 9.35 -10.50 4.97
C LEU A 160 10.75 -9.91 4.88
N VAL A 161 10.87 -8.57 4.94
CA VAL A 161 12.17 -7.92 4.88
C VAL A 161 12.91 -8.00 6.21
N LEU A 162 12.20 -7.94 7.35
CA LEU A 162 12.78 -8.16 8.68
C LEU A 162 13.33 -9.58 8.83
N ASP A 163 12.62 -10.56 8.30
CA ASP A 163 13.03 -11.98 8.33
C ASP A 163 14.08 -12.33 7.25
N HIS A 164 14.57 -11.35 6.50
CA HIS A 164 15.50 -11.55 5.38
C HIS A 164 14.99 -12.54 4.31
N ARG A 165 13.66 -12.69 4.19
CA ARG A 165 13.02 -13.56 3.19
C ARG A 165 12.91 -12.91 1.82
N VAL A 166 13.02 -11.59 1.77
CA VAL A 166 13.13 -10.80 0.54
C VAL A 166 14.29 -9.82 0.69
N PRO A 167 15.06 -9.57 -0.36
CA PRO A 167 16.22 -8.67 -0.31
C PRO A 167 15.82 -7.20 -0.16
N ALA A 168 14.66 -6.82 -0.70
CA ALA A 168 14.11 -5.47 -0.62
C ALA A 168 12.58 -5.47 -0.68
N ALA A 169 11.97 -4.43 -0.11
CA ALA A 169 10.52 -4.25 -0.14
C ALA A 169 10.14 -2.77 -0.20
N ASN A 170 9.03 -2.47 -0.87
CA ASN A 170 8.38 -1.17 -0.74
C ASN A 170 7.49 -1.17 0.51
N VAL A 171 7.90 -0.38 1.51
CA VAL A 171 7.21 -0.24 2.78
C VAL A 171 6.95 1.24 3.04
N PHE A 172 5.75 1.58 3.48
CA PHE A 172 5.33 2.95 3.73
C PHE A 172 4.50 3.08 5.02
N GLY A 173 4.35 4.31 5.50
CA GLY A 173 3.64 4.63 6.73
C GLY A 173 4.38 4.14 7.98
N THR A 174 3.62 3.81 9.02
CA THR A 174 4.17 3.36 10.31
C THR A 174 5.19 2.22 10.20
N PRO A 175 4.99 1.19 9.38
CA PRO A 175 5.97 0.13 9.19
C PRO A 175 7.36 0.59 8.75
N SER A 176 7.48 1.70 8.02
CA SER A 176 8.78 2.22 7.58
C SER A 176 9.65 2.71 8.75
N TYR A 177 9.04 3.21 9.81
CA TYR A 177 9.77 3.60 11.03
C TYR A 177 10.39 2.41 11.76
N VAL A 178 9.73 1.26 11.71
CA VAL A 178 10.28 0.02 12.29
C VAL A 178 11.58 -0.35 11.58
N LEU A 179 11.59 -0.28 10.24
CA LEU A 179 12.78 -0.57 9.46
C LEU A 179 13.91 0.42 9.75
N GLU A 180 13.58 1.70 9.83
CA GLU A 180 14.55 2.75 10.16
C GLU A 180 15.20 2.51 11.53
N GLN A 181 14.39 2.20 12.56
CA GLN A 181 14.87 1.91 13.91
C GLN A 181 15.74 0.64 13.97
N GLN A 182 15.55 -0.29 13.05
CA GLN A 182 16.33 -1.53 12.96
C GLN A 182 17.55 -1.41 12.03
N GLY A 183 17.86 -0.21 11.55
CA GLY A 183 19.05 0.04 10.74
C GLY A 183 18.95 -0.42 9.28
N PHE A 184 17.75 -0.64 8.77
CA PHE A 184 17.54 -0.91 7.36
C PHE A 184 17.84 0.32 6.51
N THR A 185 18.29 0.11 5.28
CA THR A 185 18.62 1.19 4.36
C THR A 185 17.41 1.55 3.53
N LYS A 186 16.99 2.81 3.58
CA LYS A 186 16.05 3.36 2.58
C LYS A 186 16.85 3.69 1.30
N VAL A 187 16.71 2.82 0.31
CA VAL A 187 17.46 2.88 -0.95
C VAL A 187 16.89 3.96 -1.88
N VAL A 188 15.55 4.05 -1.91
CA VAL A 188 14.83 5.06 -2.72
C VAL A 188 13.67 5.58 -1.90
N ASP A 189 13.44 6.88 -1.93
CA ASP A 189 12.23 7.48 -1.36
C ASP A 189 11.06 7.31 -2.33
N THR A 190 9.96 6.75 -1.86
CA THR A 190 8.72 6.59 -2.61
C THR A 190 7.53 7.28 -1.92
N SER A 191 7.81 8.29 -1.09
CA SER A 191 6.78 9.07 -0.39
C SER A 191 5.82 9.73 -1.38
N PHE A 192 4.52 9.76 -1.07
CA PHE A 192 3.46 10.30 -1.93
C PHE A 192 2.29 10.88 -1.13
#